data_37f9547a08657f8e99ae5ea03c9a2cf3
#
_entry.id   37f9547a08657f8e99ae5ea03c9a2cf3
#
_cell.length_a   1.000
_cell.length_b   1.000
_cell.length_c   1.000
_cell.angle_alpha   90.00
_cell.angle_beta   90.00
_cell.angle_gamma   90.00
#
_symmetry.space_group_name_H-M   'P 1'
#
loop_
_entity.id
_entity.type
_entity.pdbx_description
1 polymer ?
#
loop_
_entity_poly.entity_id
_entity_poly.type
_entity_poly.pdbx_seq_one_letter_code
_entity_poly.pdbx_strand_id
1 'polypeptide(L)'
;MNDMVKLMVDTMFADVAETEETRAMHDELMINCQEHFDDLRESGMNEEDALQAVSESLMGMQEVVDTYPRKAADEAAPAEEAFAGEEAEEVQEAELVFPADGLTRLRTDLAGHDVTVDLSGDDQVHVFCLTPEAIECRAEGEVLSVASTGLWDAPKAESFSWEKSLDKLAELNLKKIVSFFDRAIQRLNQQVVDPAPVRISLPGGAEMKLDVNTSAGDIDVTNPVGKDGSFRSASGDIHVVCNPFQQIDRLFASSASGDIQVENGSVDTLELTSISGDVEFTGSGKNARIKSVSGDVRFVGDSESLQASTVSGDTALQIDRMDEGEISAHSTSGSLRIILPSAEGVLAECSSVSGAIENELPDSLTDPLIRVSAKTVSGDIYLGANT
;
A
#
# COMPACT_ATOMS: atom_id res chain seq x y z
N MET A 1 -7.92 -16.31 -28.94
CA MET A 1 -8.04 -15.12 -28.08
C MET A 1 -6.92 -15.21 -27.04
N ASN A 2 -6.19 -14.15 -26.86
CA ASN A 2 -5.12 -14.12 -25.83
C ASN A 2 -5.77 -13.95 -24.46
N ASP A 3 -5.39 -14.82 -23.50
CA ASP A 3 -6.04 -14.83 -22.18
C ASP A 3 -5.74 -13.55 -21.36
N MET A 4 -4.57 -12.90 -21.61
CA MET A 4 -4.22 -11.63 -20.95
C MET A 4 -5.04 -10.45 -21.50
N VAL A 5 -5.26 -10.37 -22.82
CA VAL A 5 -6.12 -9.34 -23.41
C VAL A 5 -7.54 -9.46 -22.86
N LYS A 6 -8.03 -10.69 -22.73
CA LYS A 6 -9.34 -10.95 -22.12
C LYS A 6 -9.39 -10.47 -20.67
N LEU A 7 -8.37 -10.81 -19.87
CA LEU A 7 -8.33 -10.42 -18.46
C LEU A 7 -8.30 -8.89 -18.28
N MET A 8 -7.54 -8.17 -19.13
CA MET A 8 -7.48 -6.72 -19.08
C MET A 8 -8.85 -6.07 -19.30
N VAL A 9 -9.59 -6.52 -20.32
CA VAL A 9 -10.93 -6.00 -20.61
C VAL A 9 -11.93 -6.41 -19.55
N ASP A 10 -11.93 -7.67 -19.11
CA ASP A 10 -12.81 -8.16 -18.05
C ASP A 10 -12.63 -7.37 -16.74
N THR A 11 -11.38 -7.03 -16.37
CA THR A 11 -11.08 -6.24 -15.18
C THR A 11 -11.61 -4.82 -15.28
N MET A 12 -11.53 -4.18 -16.46
CA MET A 12 -12.06 -2.83 -16.67
C MET A 12 -13.58 -2.74 -16.45
N PHE A 13 -14.32 -3.83 -16.68
CA PHE A 13 -15.77 -3.90 -16.50
C PHE A 13 -16.20 -4.62 -15.20
N ALA A 14 -15.29 -4.99 -14.33
CA ALA A 14 -15.58 -5.77 -13.13
C ALA A 14 -16.68 -5.12 -12.26
N ASP A 15 -16.62 -3.79 -12.09
CA ASP A 15 -17.54 -3.01 -11.25
C ASP A 15 -18.68 -2.34 -12.04
N VAL A 16 -18.74 -2.52 -13.34
CA VAL A 16 -19.78 -1.92 -14.19
C VAL A 16 -21.05 -2.75 -14.15
N ALA A 17 -22.22 -2.08 -13.99
CA ALA A 17 -23.51 -2.77 -13.99
C ALA A 17 -23.77 -3.46 -15.34
N GLU A 18 -24.20 -4.73 -15.31
CA GLU A 18 -24.48 -5.51 -16.50
C GLU A 18 -25.78 -5.05 -17.16
N THR A 19 -25.67 -4.25 -18.20
CA THR A 19 -26.77 -3.83 -19.09
C THR A 19 -26.52 -4.36 -20.51
N GLU A 20 -27.48 -4.26 -21.39
CA GLU A 20 -27.30 -4.61 -22.81
C GLU A 20 -26.23 -3.73 -23.47
N GLU A 21 -26.19 -2.46 -23.09
CA GLU A 21 -25.23 -1.47 -23.60
C GLU A 21 -23.81 -1.74 -23.10
N THR A 22 -23.64 -2.04 -21.81
CA THR A 22 -22.31 -2.34 -21.23
C THR A 22 -21.75 -3.66 -21.73
N ARG A 23 -22.60 -4.68 -21.99
CA ARG A 23 -22.15 -5.93 -22.62
C ARG A 23 -21.71 -5.69 -24.07
N ALA A 24 -22.47 -4.89 -24.84
CA ALA A 24 -22.08 -4.57 -26.20
C ALA A 24 -20.72 -3.83 -26.25
N MET A 25 -20.50 -2.89 -25.34
CA MET A 25 -19.22 -2.16 -25.23
C MET A 25 -18.09 -3.08 -24.82
N HIS A 26 -18.30 -3.96 -23.85
CA HIS A 26 -17.33 -4.96 -23.43
C HIS A 26 -16.92 -5.87 -24.60
N ASP A 27 -17.90 -6.40 -25.35
CA ASP A 27 -17.65 -7.30 -26.49
C ASP A 27 -16.90 -6.57 -27.62
N GLU A 28 -17.24 -5.30 -27.87
CA GLU A 28 -16.56 -4.48 -28.89
C GLU A 28 -15.10 -4.18 -28.48
N LEU A 29 -14.86 -3.80 -27.23
CA LEU A 29 -13.51 -3.60 -26.72
C LEU A 29 -12.67 -4.88 -26.74
N MET A 30 -13.30 -6.01 -26.41
CA MET A 30 -12.64 -7.32 -26.46
C MET A 30 -12.14 -7.65 -27.87
N ILE A 31 -12.98 -7.43 -28.89
CA ILE A 31 -12.63 -7.67 -30.29
C ILE A 31 -11.51 -6.72 -30.72
N ASN A 32 -11.66 -5.42 -30.47
CA ASN A 32 -10.70 -4.40 -30.90
C ASN A 32 -9.32 -4.62 -30.24
N CYS A 33 -9.27 -4.95 -28.96
CA CYS A 33 -8.02 -5.22 -28.26
C CYS A 33 -7.34 -6.50 -28.77
N GLN A 34 -8.11 -7.55 -29.08
CA GLN A 34 -7.57 -8.77 -29.66
C GLN A 34 -7.00 -8.53 -31.07
N GLU A 35 -7.73 -7.80 -31.92
CA GLU A 35 -7.25 -7.45 -33.27
C GLU A 35 -5.98 -6.59 -33.20
N HIS A 36 -5.94 -5.60 -32.31
CA HIS A 36 -4.75 -4.76 -32.11
C HIS A 36 -3.56 -5.59 -31.63
N PHE A 37 -3.77 -6.52 -30.70
CA PHE A 37 -2.72 -7.45 -30.26
C PHE A 37 -2.20 -8.31 -31.40
N ASP A 38 -3.10 -8.89 -32.21
CA ASP A 38 -2.73 -9.77 -33.31
C ASP A 38 -1.95 -8.99 -34.41
N ASP A 39 -2.37 -7.77 -34.75
CA ASP A 39 -1.67 -6.88 -35.68
C ASP A 39 -0.24 -6.55 -35.19
N LEU A 40 -0.07 -6.25 -33.91
CA LEU A 40 1.25 -6.00 -33.33
C LEU A 40 2.14 -7.24 -33.36
N ARG A 41 1.58 -8.42 -33.11
CA ARG A 41 2.29 -9.70 -33.21
C ARG A 41 2.69 -10.02 -34.68
N GLU A 42 1.80 -9.75 -35.64
CA GLU A 42 2.06 -9.92 -37.08
C GLU A 42 3.15 -8.95 -37.58
N SER A 43 3.22 -7.75 -37.02
CA SER A 43 4.30 -6.78 -37.32
C SER A 43 5.67 -7.19 -36.78
N GLY A 44 5.77 -8.30 -36.03
CA GLY A 44 7.00 -8.85 -35.48
C GLY A 44 7.32 -8.37 -34.07
N MET A 45 6.41 -7.67 -33.39
CA MET A 45 6.56 -7.29 -32.00
C MET A 45 6.50 -8.54 -31.12
N ASN A 46 7.30 -8.59 -30.05
CA ASN A 46 7.21 -9.70 -29.11
C ASN A 46 5.89 -9.62 -28.31
N GLU A 47 5.51 -10.72 -27.64
CA GLU A 47 4.22 -10.82 -26.96
C GLU A 47 4.10 -9.80 -25.81
N GLU A 48 5.16 -9.58 -25.06
CA GLU A 48 5.20 -8.67 -23.91
C GLU A 48 5.01 -7.19 -24.35
N ASP A 49 5.72 -6.76 -25.40
CA ASP A 49 5.59 -5.39 -25.91
C ASP A 49 4.21 -5.18 -26.58
N ALA A 50 3.63 -6.21 -27.21
CA ALA A 50 2.28 -6.16 -27.80
C ALA A 50 1.21 -6.04 -26.71
N LEU A 51 1.31 -6.78 -25.60
CA LEU A 51 0.42 -6.66 -24.46
C LEU A 51 0.52 -5.28 -23.78
N GLN A 52 1.74 -4.74 -23.68
CA GLN A 52 1.94 -3.40 -23.15
C GLN A 52 1.24 -2.34 -24.00
N ALA A 53 1.39 -2.39 -25.32
CA ALA A 53 0.75 -1.45 -26.23
C ALA A 53 -0.79 -1.53 -26.17
N VAL A 54 -1.35 -2.73 -26.03
CA VAL A 54 -2.78 -2.92 -25.82
C VAL A 54 -3.24 -2.33 -24.49
N SER A 55 -2.47 -2.53 -23.41
CA SER A 55 -2.76 -1.95 -22.10
C SER A 55 -2.78 -0.43 -22.13
N GLU A 56 -1.81 0.21 -22.79
CA GLU A 56 -1.75 1.67 -22.95
C GLU A 56 -2.97 2.19 -23.76
N SER A 57 -3.41 1.44 -24.78
CA SER A 57 -4.63 1.78 -25.52
C SER A 57 -5.89 1.68 -24.66
N LEU A 58 -5.96 0.69 -23.78
CA LEU A 58 -7.08 0.50 -22.85
C LEU A 58 -7.18 1.61 -21.81
N MET A 59 -6.05 2.11 -21.29
CA MET A 59 -6.05 3.23 -20.34
C MET A 59 -6.76 4.47 -20.92
N GLY A 60 -6.61 4.74 -22.22
CA GLY A 60 -7.33 5.82 -22.89
C GLY A 60 -8.86 5.63 -22.97
N MET A 61 -9.34 4.40 -22.77
CA MET A 61 -10.78 4.08 -22.78
C MET A 61 -11.41 4.04 -21.39
N GLN A 62 -10.60 4.10 -20.33
CA GLN A 62 -11.07 4.05 -18.94
C GLN A 62 -12.11 5.15 -18.65
N GLU A 63 -11.85 6.40 -19.09
CA GLU A 63 -12.78 7.52 -18.90
C GLU A 63 -14.15 7.24 -19.53
N VAL A 64 -14.21 6.51 -20.63
CA VAL A 64 -15.47 6.14 -21.29
C VAL A 64 -16.19 5.07 -20.48
N VAL A 65 -15.47 4.06 -20.01
CA VAL A 65 -16.04 2.98 -19.18
C VAL A 65 -16.53 3.53 -17.84
N ASP A 66 -15.86 4.52 -17.28
CA ASP A 66 -16.26 5.17 -16.02
C ASP A 66 -17.55 5.98 -16.11
N THR A 67 -18.02 6.28 -17.32
CA THR A 67 -19.35 6.94 -17.53
C THR A 67 -20.52 5.99 -17.32
N TYR A 68 -20.30 4.68 -17.36
CA TYR A 68 -21.36 3.69 -17.17
C TYR A 68 -21.73 3.52 -15.69
N PRO A 69 -23.00 3.17 -15.41
CA PRO A 69 -23.43 2.95 -14.03
C PRO A 69 -22.65 1.78 -13.41
N ARG A 70 -22.18 1.99 -12.19
CA ARG A 70 -21.51 0.94 -11.41
C ARG A 70 -22.54 -0.05 -10.86
N LYS A 71 -22.15 -1.28 -10.59
CA LYS A 71 -22.96 -2.23 -9.82
C LYS A 71 -23.36 -1.54 -8.53
N ALA A 72 -24.65 -1.48 -8.20
CA ALA A 72 -25.09 -0.93 -6.94
C ALA A 72 -24.45 -1.75 -5.83
N ALA A 73 -23.64 -1.10 -4.98
CA ALA A 73 -23.32 -1.68 -3.69
C ALA A 73 -24.67 -1.98 -3.02
N ASP A 74 -24.87 -3.19 -2.56
CA ASP A 74 -26.13 -3.62 -1.93
C ASP A 74 -26.51 -2.60 -0.87
N GLU A 75 -27.47 -1.73 -1.20
CA GLU A 75 -28.11 -0.86 -0.22
C GLU A 75 -28.80 -1.78 0.76
N ALA A 76 -28.35 -1.73 2.00
CA ALA A 76 -29.01 -2.35 3.12
C ALA A 76 -30.50 -1.94 3.10
N ALA A 77 -31.37 -2.85 2.69
CA ALA A 77 -32.81 -2.68 2.75
C ALA A 77 -33.25 -2.51 4.22
N PRO A 78 -34.22 -1.61 4.50
CA PRO A 78 -34.72 -1.45 5.85
C PRO A 78 -35.37 -2.75 6.31
N ALA A 79 -34.91 -3.25 7.45
CA ALA A 79 -35.48 -4.39 8.12
C ALA A 79 -36.90 -4.05 8.59
N GLU A 80 -37.91 -4.66 7.99
CA GLU A 80 -39.19 -5.02 8.62
C GLU A 80 -39.94 -5.99 7.70
N GLU A 81 -39.77 -7.31 7.94
CA GLU A 81 -40.88 -8.25 8.07
C GLU A 81 -40.33 -9.62 8.46
N ALA A 82 -40.89 -10.11 9.53
CA ALA A 82 -40.57 -11.33 10.23
C ALA A 82 -40.56 -12.58 9.31
N PHE A 83 -39.41 -13.28 9.23
CA PHE A 83 -39.40 -14.73 9.07
C PHE A 83 -38.94 -15.37 10.39
N ALA A 84 -39.88 -16.01 11.04
CA ALA A 84 -39.61 -16.87 12.20
C ALA A 84 -38.95 -18.16 11.69
N GLY A 85 -37.76 -18.46 12.23
CA GLY A 85 -37.28 -19.82 12.38
C GLY A 85 -36.37 -20.38 11.34
N GLU A 86 -35.13 -19.94 11.35
CA GLU A 86 -33.95 -20.79 11.29
C GLU A 86 -32.98 -20.20 12.28
N GLU A 87 -32.62 -20.97 13.28
CA GLU A 87 -31.55 -20.62 14.23
C GLU A 87 -30.29 -20.44 13.35
N ALA A 88 -29.86 -19.18 13.21
CA ALA A 88 -28.52 -18.91 12.67
C ALA A 88 -27.56 -19.66 13.59
N GLU A 89 -26.90 -20.70 13.09
CA GLU A 89 -25.73 -21.27 13.74
C GLU A 89 -24.79 -20.09 13.99
N GLU A 90 -24.59 -19.72 15.26
CA GLU A 90 -23.52 -18.78 15.65
C GLU A 90 -22.24 -19.40 15.09
N VAL A 91 -21.70 -18.82 14.03
CA VAL A 91 -20.38 -19.19 13.50
C VAL A 91 -19.40 -18.84 14.61
N GLN A 92 -19.00 -19.85 15.39
CA GLN A 92 -18.06 -19.66 16.48
C GLN A 92 -16.69 -19.39 15.88
N GLU A 93 -16.17 -18.19 16.16
CA GLU A 93 -14.79 -17.84 15.86
C GLU A 93 -13.86 -18.84 16.57
N ALA A 94 -13.02 -19.53 15.81
CA ALA A 94 -12.03 -20.43 16.36
C ALA A 94 -10.88 -19.64 16.94
N GLU A 95 -10.49 -19.94 18.17
CA GLU A 95 -9.37 -19.33 18.86
C GLU A 95 -8.23 -20.35 18.98
N LEU A 96 -7.05 -19.96 18.49
CA LEU A 96 -5.80 -20.69 18.65
C LEU A 96 -4.89 -19.90 19.58
N VAL A 97 -4.42 -20.53 20.65
CA VAL A 97 -3.63 -19.86 21.70
C VAL A 97 -2.21 -20.42 21.73
N PHE A 98 -1.25 -19.52 21.75
CA PHE A 98 0.18 -19.86 21.80
C PHE A 98 0.85 -19.15 22.97
N PRO A 99 1.73 -19.82 23.74
CA PRO A 99 2.55 -19.14 24.74
C PRO A 99 3.49 -18.15 24.04
N ALA A 100 3.53 -16.93 24.51
CA ALA A 100 4.43 -15.91 23.94
C ALA A 100 5.88 -16.09 24.39
N ASP A 101 6.12 -16.86 25.46
CA ASP A 101 7.46 -17.08 26.01
C ASP A 101 8.38 -17.74 24.95
N GLY A 102 9.49 -17.07 24.63
CA GLY A 102 10.43 -17.49 23.61
C GLY A 102 10.07 -17.11 22.16
N LEU A 103 8.91 -16.50 21.91
CA LEU A 103 8.59 -15.98 20.60
C LEU A 103 9.18 -14.56 20.44
N THR A 104 9.94 -14.36 19.36
CA THR A 104 10.53 -13.05 19.01
C THR A 104 10.02 -12.51 17.68
N ARG A 105 9.22 -13.30 16.95
CA ARG A 105 8.72 -12.92 15.63
C ARG A 105 7.34 -13.50 15.35
N LEU A 106 6.45 -12.63 14.87
CA LEU A 106 5.22 -13.01 14.19
C LEU A 106 5.42 -12.87 12.67
N ARG A 107 5.02 -13.87 11.92
CA ARG A 107 4.98 -13.84 10.47
C ARG A 107 3.61 -14.27 9.98
N THR A 108 2.98 -13.47 9.11
CA THR A 108 1.80 -13.91 8.36
C THR A 108 2.11 -14.05 6.87
N ASP A 109 1.41 -14.96 6.21
CA ASP A 109 1.45 -15.14 4.74
C ASP A 109 0.03 -15.57 4.30
N LEU A 110 -0.85 -14.59 4.13
CA LEU A 110 -2.27 -14.80 3.96
C LEU A 110 -2.72 -14.47 2.53
N ALA A 111 -3.63 -15.28 1.99
CA ALA A 111 -4.17 -15.13 0.65
C ALA A 111 -5.51 -14.39 0.69
N GLY A 112 -5.45 -13.05 0.76
CA GLY A 112 -6.63 -12.21 0.67
C GLY A 112 -7.40 -11.98 1.97
N HIS A 113 -6.99 -12.56 3.09
CA HIS A 113 -7.61 -12.30 4.39
C HIS A 113 -7.26 -10.91 4.90
N ASP A 114 -8.25 -10.20 5.43
CA ASP A 114 -8.00 -9.03 6.25
C ASP A 114 -7.30 -9.45 7.55
N VAL A 115 -6.34 -8.67 7.98
CA VAL A 115 -5.50 -8.99 9.13
C VAL A 115 -5.58 -7.87 10.15
N THR A 116 -6.11 -8.16 11.32
CA THR A 116 -6.06 -7.23 12.45
C THR A 116 -5.02 -7.71 13.45
N VAL A 117 -4.10 -6.83 13.86
CA VAL A 117 -3.13 -7.09 14.92
C VAL A 117 -3.37 -6.11 16.07
N ASP A 118 -3.67 -6.61 17.24
CA ASP A 118 -3.96 -5.83 18.44
C ASP A 118 -3.24 -6.36 19.68
N LEU A 119 -3.52 -5.76 20.85
CA LEU A 119 -2.94 -6.18 22.11
C LEU A 119 -3.87 -7.16 22.84
N SER A 120 -3.32 -8.28 23.30
CA SER A 120 -4.02 -9.20 24.21
C SER A 120 -4.05 -8.64 25.64
N GLY A 121 -5.03 -9.12 26.41
CA GLY A 121 -5.15 -8.80 27.82
C GLY A 121 -4.31 -9.68 28.75
N ASP A 122 -3.55 -10.61 28.21
CA ASP A 122 -2.75 -11.59 28.95
C ASP A 122 -1.34 -11.77 28.32
N ASP A 123 -0.61 -12.79 28.75
CA ASP A 123 0.76 -13.08 28.30
C ASP A 123 0.79 -14.11 27.15
N GLN A 124 -0.30 -14.27 26.39
CA GLN A 124 -0.42 -15.24 25.32
C GLN A 124 -0.69 -14.55 23.98
N VAL A 125 -0.35 -15.26 22.89
CA VAL A 125 -0.71 -14.87 21.54
C VAL A 125 -1.99 -15.61 21.16
N HIS A 126 -3.00 -14.86 20.77
CA HIS A 126 -4.28 -15.41 20.32
C HIS A 126 -4.46 -15.17 18.84
N VAL A 127 -4.83 -16.21 18.11
CA VAL A 127 -5.17 -16.13 16.68
C VAL A 127 -6.63 -16.52 16.54
N PHE A 128 -7.45 -15.59 16.07
CA PHE A 128 -8.88 -15.78 15.87
C PHE A 128 -9.18 -15.87 14.38
N CYS A 129 -9.96 -16.85 13.97
CA CYS A 129 -10.39 -17.03 12.59
C CYS A 129 -11.77 -17.72 12.52
N LEU A 130 -12.59 -17.34 11.55
CA LEU A 130 -13.90 -17.96 11.30
C LEU A 130 -13.80 -19.28 10.51
N THR A 131 -12.72 -19.47 9.77
CA THR A 131 -12.47 -20.64 8.91
C THR A 131 -11.15 -21.30 9.29
N PRO A 132 -11.08 -22.04 10.42
CA PRO A 132 -9.82 -22.61 10.92
C PRO A 132 -9.17 -23.60 9.95
N GLU A 133 -9.93 -24.22 9.07
CA GLU A 133 -9.43 -25.10 8.02
C GLU A 133 -8.70 -24.35 6.88
N ALA A 134 -8.95 -23.06 6.75
CA ALA A 134 -8.29 -22.20 5.76
C ALA A 134 -6.97 -21.60 6.26
N ILE A 135 -6.68 -21.73 7.57
CA ILE A 135 -5.52 -21.09 8.22
C ILE A 135 -4.69 -22.17 8.93
N GLU A 136 -3.39 -22.15 8.69
CA GLU A 136 -2.43 -22.95 9.43
C GLU A 136 -1.58 -22.05 10.34
N CYS A 137 -1.50 -22.39 11.62
CA CYS A 137 -0.64 -21.75 12.59
C CYS A 137 0.47 -22.70 13.04
N ARG A 138 1.73 -22.26 12.97
CA ARG A 138 2.90 -23.06 13.39
C ARG A 138 3.82 -22.22 14.26
N ALA A 139 4.14 -22.72 15.44
CA ALA A 139 5.21 -22.18 16.27
C ALA A 139 6.47 -23.03 16.10
N GLU A 140 7.49 -22.47 15.46
CA GLU A 140 8.78 -23.13 15.22
C GLU A 140 9.92 -22.28 15.78
N GLY A 141 10.54 -22.77 16.87
CA GLY A 141 11.58 -22.02 17.58
C GLY A 141 11.03 -20.69 18.13
N GLU A 142 11.57 -19.58 17.64
CA GLU A 142 11.22 -18.23 18.08
C GLU A 142 10.16 -17.56 17.17
N VAL A 143 9.62 -18.26 16.18
CA VAL A 143 8.74 -17.70 15.16
C VAL A 143 7.36 -18.33 15.26
N LEU A 144 6.32 -17.50 15.40
CA LEU A 144 4.95 -17.89 15.13
C LEU A 144 4.60 -17.51 13.69
N SER A 145 4.21 -18.49 12.93
CA SER A 145 3.79 -18.31 11.53
C SER A 145 2.31 -18.62 11.38
N VAL A 146 1.58 -17.72 10.74
CA VAL A 146 0.15 -17.83 10.40
C VAL A 146 0.01 -17.73 8.89
N ALA A 147 -0.48 -18.75 8.22
CA ALA A 147 -0.57 -18.76 6.78
C ALA A 147 -1.86 -19.41 6.28
N SER A 148 -2.32 -19.00 5.10
CA SER A 148 -3.43 -19.69 4.44
C SER A 148 -3.03 -21.10 4.06
N THR A 149 -3.93 -22.06 4.22
CA THR A 149 -3.72 -23.48 3.91
C THR A 149 -3.23 -23.67 2.47
N GLY A 150 -2.19 -24.48 2.29
CA GLY A 150 -1.57 -24.75 0.99
C GLY A 150 -0.46 -23.77 0.57
N LEU A 151 -0.24 -22.67 1.29
CA LEU A 151 0.89 -21.77 0.99
C LEU A 151 2.23 -22.27 1.53
N TRP A 152 2.23 -23.19 2.50
CA TRP A 152 3.46 -23.76 3.08
C TRP A 152 4.32 -24.56 2.10
N ASP A 153 3.67 -25.24 1.15
CA ASP A 153 4.32 -26.07 0.14
C ASP A 153 4.76 -25.27 -1.10
N ALA A 154 4.40 -23.99 -1.18
CA ALA A 154 4.87 -23.12 -2.23
C ALA A 154 6.38 -22.89 -2.08
N PRO A 155 7.18 -22.96 -3.17
CA PRO A 155 8.60 -22.65 -3.09
C PRO A 155 8.78 -21.28 -2.45
N LYS A 156 9.54 -21.24 -1.34
CA LYS A 156 9.82 -20.01 -0.60
C LYS A 156 10.28 -18.95 -1.60
N ALA A 157 9.46 -17.94 -1.85
CA ALA A 157 9.88 -16.80 -2.64
C ALA A 157 11.12 -16.26 -1.96
N GLU A 158 12.26 -16.23 -2.69
CA GLU A 158 13.46 -15.58 -2.20
C GLU A 158 13.05 -14.22 -1.66
N SER A 159 13.43 -13.92 -0.44
CA SER A 159 13.12 -12.65 0.22
C SER A 159 13.50 -11.53 -0.76
N PHE A 160 12.50 -10.89 -1.33
CA PHE A 160 12.71 -9.77 -2.22
C PHE A 160 13.30 -8.64 -1.37
N SER A 161 14.60 -8.42 -1.50
CA SER A 161 15.30 -7.36 -0.79
C SER A 161 14.97 -6.02 -1.47
N TRP A 162 14.02 -5.31 -0.91
CA TRP A 162 13.64 -3.96 -1.31
C TRP A 162 14.80 -2.97 -1.19
N GLU A 163 15.71 -3.19 -0.24
CA GLU A 163 16.89 -2.35 0.00
C GLU A 163 17.76 -2.17 -1.26
N LYS A 164 17.81 -3.18 -2.13
CA LYS A 164 18.59 -3.12 -3.38
C LYS A 164 17.78 -2.66 -4.59
N SER A 165 16.46 -2.59 -4.47
CA SER A 165 15.57 -2.22 -5.58
C SER A 165 15.19 -0.74 -5.55
N LEU A 166 15.19 -0.09 -4.38
CA LEU A 166 14.78 1.30 -4.22
C LEU A 166 15.81 2.30 -4.77
N ASP A 167 17.12 1.98 -4.71
CA ASP A 167 18.14 2.80 -5.37
C ASP A 167 18.04 2.75 -6.92
N LYS A 168 17.26 1.81 -7.45
CA LYS A 168 16.98 1.61 -8.87
C LYS A 168 15.59 2.01 -9.33
N LEU A 169 14.75 2.59 -8.48
CA LEU A 169 13.46 3.15 -8.90
C LEU A 169 13.61 4.41 -9.77
N ALA A 170 14.78 5.02 -9.82
CA ALA A 170 15.14 5.99 -10.87
C ALA A 170 15.35 5.32 -12.25
N GLU A 171 15.55 3.99 -12.26
CA GLU A 171 15.50 3.13 -13.44
C GLU A 171 14.40 2.10 -13.20
N LEU A 172 13.15 2.50 -13.42
CA LEU A 172 11.94 1.70 -13.33
C LEU A 172 12.09 0.39 -14.11
N ASN A 173 12.51 -0.66 -13.45
CA ASN A 173 12.41 -1.99 -14.00
C ASN A 173 11.04 -2.57 -13.65
N LEU A 174 10.00 -2.05 -14.36
CA LEU A 174 8.61 -2.50 -14.32
C LEU A 174 8.47 -4.03 -14.34
N LYS A 175 9.40 -4.73 -15.01
CA LYS A 175 9.43 -6.20 -15.06
C LYS A 175 9.52 -6.90 -13.70
N LYS A 176 10.18 -6.31 -12.71
CA LYS A 176 10.28 -6.92 -11.37
C LYS A 176 9.04 -6.64 -10.52
N ILE A 177 8.44 -5.48 -10.71
CA ILE A 177 7.18 -5.12 -10.06
C ILE A 177 6.06 -6.00 -10.62
N VAL A 178 5.92 -6.10 -11.94
CA VAL A 178 4.97 -6.99 -12.62
C VAL A 178 5.16 -8.45 -12.19
N SER A 179 6.40 -8.96 -12.10
CA SER A 179 6.63 -10.35 -11.68
C SER A 179 6.29 -10.65 -10.21
N PHE A 180 6.24 -9.62 -9.36
CA PHE A 180 5.72 -9.75 -8.01
C PHE A 180 4.19 -9.86 -8.03
N PHE A 181 3.53 -9.00 -8.85
CA PHE A 181 2.08 -9.04 -9.02
C PHE A 181 1.60 -10.30 -9.72
N ASP A 182 2.28 -10.79 -10.76
CA ASP A 182 1.95 -12.06 -11.40
C ASP A 182 1.93 -13.23 -10.41
N ARG A 183 2.85 -13.23 -9.45
CA ARG A 183 2.86 -14.26 -8.40
C ARG A 183 1.76 -14.07 -7.36
N ALA A 184 1.42 -12.83 -7.01
CA ALA A 184 0.30 -12.53 -6.13
C ALA A 184 -1.03 -12.89 -6.81
N ILE A 185 -1.20 -12.51 -8.08
CA ILE A 185 -2.39 -12.81 -8.90
C ILE A 185 -2.51 -14.33 -9.17
N GLN A 186 -1.41 -15.05 -9.42
CA GLN A 186 -1.45 -16.51 -9.56
C GLN A 186 -1.87 -17.22 -8.27
N ARG A 187 -1.61 -16.63 -7.11
CA ARG A 187 -2.11 -17.12 -5.82
C ARG A 187 -3.60 -16.80 -5.61
N LEU A 188 -4.10 -15.66 -6.11
CA LEU A 188 -5.51 -15.28 -6.07
C LEU A 188 -6.41 -16.17 -6.94
N ASN A 189 -5.90 -16.75 -8.01
CA ASN A 189 -6.65 -17.67 -8.89
C ASN A 189 -6.92 -19.08 -8.31
N GLN A 190 -6.42 -19.38 -7.12
CA GLN A 190 -6.92 -20.54 -6.36
C GLN A 190 -8.19 -20.08 -5.64
N GLN A 191 -9.35 -20.56 -6.06
CA GLN A 191 -10.69 -20.30 -5.56
C GLN A 191 -10.71 -20.14 -4.03
N VAL A 192 -10.53 -18.94 -3.53
CA VAL A 192 -10.82 -18.60 -2.14
C VAL A 192 -12.23 -18.01 -2.14
N VAL A 193 -13.15 -18.74 -1.61
CA VAL A 193 -14.46 -18.24 -1.15
C VAL A 193 -14.12 -17.16 -0.13
N ASP A 194 -14.66 -15.97 -0.29
CA ASP A 194 -14.53 -14.76 0.52
C ASP A 194 -13.74 -14.98 1.83
N PRO A 195 -12.46 -14.62 1.89
CA PRO A 195 -11.59 -15.04 2.98
C PRO A 195 -11.99 -14.31 4.27
N ALA A 196 -12.45 -15.05 5.27
CA ALA A 196 -12.82 -14.49 6.55
C ALA A 196 -11.64 -13.78 7.22
N PRO A 197 -11.86 -12.68 7.95
CA PRO A 197 -10.80 -11.92 8.60
C PRO A 197 -10.04 -12.78 9.64
N VAL A 198 -8.77 -12.45 9.83
CA VAL A 198 -7.88 -13.07 10.83
C VAL A 198 -7.45 -12.00 11.83
N ARG A 199 -7.76 -12.21 13.12
CA ARG A 199 -7.31 -11.32 14.18
C ARG A 199 -6.22 -11.99 15.01
N ILE A 200 -5.15 -11.25 15.29
CA ILE A 200 -4.01 -11.73 16.06
C ILE A 200 -3.78 -10.78 17.22
N SER A 201 -4.02 -11.24 18.44
CA SER A 201 -3.81 -10.45 19.64
C SER A 201 -2.49 -10.84 20.29
N LEU A 202 -1.64 -9.85 20.54
CA LEU A 202 -0.28 -10.02 21.05
C LEU A 202 -0.14 -9.47 22.48
N PRO A 203 0.65 -10.09 23.35
CA PRO A 203 0.86 -9.55 24.69
C PRO A 203 1.57 -8.20 24.65
N GLY A 204 1.05 -7.22 25.38
CA GLY A 204 1.52 -5.83 25.35
C GLY A 204 2.96 -5.61 25.85
N GLY A 205 3.59 -6.61 26.44
CA GLY A 205 4.98 -6.59 26.86
C GLY A 205 5.95 -7.36 25.95
N ALA A 206 5.46 -7.94 24.86
CA ALA A 206 6.27 -8.72 23.93
C ALA A 206 7.13 -7.80 23.05
N GLU A 207 8.42 -8.06 22.93
CA GLU A 207 9.29 -7.43 21.94
C GLU A 207 9.37 -8.32 20.70
N MET A 208 8.30 -8.34 19.89
CA MET A 208 8.21 -9.19 18.71
C MET A 208 8.42 -8.38 17.44
N LYS A 209 9.20 -8.93 16.51
CA LYS A 209 9.22 -8.43 15.13
C LYS A 209 7.95 -8.84 14.41
N LEU A 210 7.27 -7.89 13.78
CA LEU A 210 6.06 -8.14 13.01
C LEU A 210 6.37 -8.17 11.52
N ASP A 211 6.10 -9.29 10.85
CA ASP A 211 6.13 -9.42 9.40
C ASP A 211 4.73 -9.85 8.93
N VAL A 212 3.85 -8.88 8.69
CA VAL A 212 2.46 -9.13 8.29
C VAL A 212 2.32 -8.97 6.78
N ASN A 213 1.93 -10.06 6.11
CA ASN A 213 1.76 -10.08 4.67
C ASN A 213 0.40 -10.68 4.31
N THR A 214 -0.32 -10.00 3.43
CA THR A 214 -1.51 -10.53 2.76
C THR A 214 -1.43 -10.25 1.26
N SER A 215 -2.20 -10.96 0.43
CA SER A 215 -2.20 -10.68 -1.01
C SER A 215 -3.27 -9.67 -1.43
N ALA A 216 -4.41 -9.62 -0.76
CA ALA A 216 -5.49 -8.72 -1.16
C ALA A 216 -6.27 -8.13 0.03
N GLY A 217 -6.10 -8.64 1.25
CA GLY A 217 -6.79 -8.13 2.43
C GLY A 217 -6.16 -6.87 2.99
N ASP A 218 -6.93 -6.17 3.80
CA ASP A 218 -6.46 -5.01 4.55
C ASP A 218 -5.62 -5.43 5.77
N ILE A 219 -4.75 -4.55 6.19
CA ILE A 219 -3.91 -4.75 7.38
C ILE A 219 -4.16 -3.63 8.37
N ASP A 220 -4.81 -3.96 9.48
CA ASP A 220 -5.04 -3.06 10.59
C ASP A 220 -4.16 -3.44 11.78
N VAL A 221 -3.28 -2.54 12.20
CA VAL A 221 -2.38 -2.77 13.32
C VAL A 221 -2.54 -1.68 14.36
N THR A 222 -2.93 -2.07 15.56
CA THR A 222 -3.07 -1.13 16.68
C THR A 222 -2.02 -1.43 17.75
N ASN A 223 -1.20 -0.42 18.07
CA ASN A 223 -0.11 -0.50 19.04
C ASN A 223 0.84 -1.67 18.74
N PRO A 224 1.56 -1.64 17.59
CA PRO A 224 2.48 -2.71 17.23
C PRO A 224 3.49 -2.95 18.35
N VAL A 225 3.61 -4.22 18.76
CA VAL A 225 4.58 -4.62 19.77
C VAL A 225 5.96 -4.80 19.15
N GLY A 226 7.02 -4.41 19.88
CA GLY A 226 8.39 -4.56 19.38
C GLY A 226 8.92 -3.34 18.62
N LYS A 227 10.11 -3.51 18.06
CA LYS A 227 10.89 -2.42 17.45
C LYS A 227 10.93 -2.45 15.93
N ASP A 228 10.55 -3.56 15.34
CA ASP A 228 10.56 -3.76 13.89
C ASP A 228 9.17 -4.19 13.40
N GLY A 229 8.57 -3.41 12.50
CA GLY A 229 7.32 -3.72 11.82
C GLY A 229 7.48 -3.72 10.30
N SER A 230 6.93 -4.74 9.64
CA SER A 230 6.89 -4.85 8.18
C SER A 230 5.52 -5.33 7.74
N PHE A 231 4.80 -4.49 7.01
CA PHE A 231 3.42 -4.69 6.60
C PHE A 231 3.32 -4.64 5.07
N ARG A 232 2.72 -5.68 4.45
CA ARG A 232 2.63 -5.74 2.99
C ARG A 232 1.29 -6.28 2.55
N SER A 233 0.63 -5.54 1.68
CA SER A 233 -0.50 -6.02 0.89
C SER A 233 -0.23 -5.82 -0.61
N ALA A 234 -0.90 -6.59 -1.47
CA ALA A 234 -0.85 -6.28 -2.89
C ALA A 234 -2.01 -5.37 -3.31
N SER A 235 -3.18 -5.48 -2.67
CA SER A 235 -4.35 -4.68 -3.06
C SER A 235 -5.08 -4.04 -1.88
N GLY A 236 -4.85 -4.49 -0.65
CA GLY A 236 -5.51 -3.94 0.53
C GLY A 236 -4.81 -2.72 1.10
N ASP A 237 -5.56 -1.99 1.90
CA ASP A 237 -5.08 -0.84 2.64
C ASP A 237 -4.23 -1.28 3.85
N ILE A 238 -3.32 -0.43 4.27
CA ILE A 238 -2.48 -0.67 5.44
C ILE A 238 -2.67 0.48 6.42
N HIS A 239 -3.28 0.19 7.55
CA HIS A 239 -3.49 1.15 8.61
C HIS A 239 -2.74 0.74 9.88
N VAL A 240 -1.83 1.60 10.36
CA VAL A 240 -1.01 1.35 11.54
C VAL A 240 -1.17 2.49 12.53
N VAL A 241 -1.80 2.23 13.67
CA VAL A 241 -1.91 3.17 14.77
C VAL A 241 -0.87 2.85 15.82
N CYS A 242 0.17 3.68 15.91
CA CYS A 242 1.27 3.47 16.85
C CYS A 242 0.96 4.03 18.24
N ASN A 243 1.63 3.48 19.25
CA ASN A 243 1.65 4.10 20.57
C ASN A 243 2.67 5.25 20.57
N PRO A 244 2.27 6.52 20.83
CA PRO A 244 3.17 7.68 20.76
C PRO A 244 4.31 7.65 21.79
N PHE A 245 4.22 6.76 22.79
CA PHE A 245 5.26 6.59 23.84
C PHE A 245 6.21 5.44 23.54
N GLN A 246 6.01 4.71 22.44
CA GLN A 246 6.85 3.61 22.04
C GLN A 246 7.76 4.04 20.89
N GLN A 247 9.08 3.84 21.06
CA GLN A 247 10.04 4.02 19.99
C GLN A 247 10.11 2.76 19.12
N ILE A 248 9.94 2.93 17.82
CA ILE A 248 10.09 1.89 16.80
C ILE A 248 11.40 2.14 16.05
N ASP A 249 12.27 1.13 15.99
CA ASP A 249 13.53 1.27 15.27
C ASP A 249 13.30 1.30 13.76
N ARG A 250 12.41 0.41 13.26
CA ARG A 250 12.07 0.36 11.82
C ARG A 250 10.60 0.03 11.59
N LEU A 251 9.96 0.83 10.75
CA LEU A 251 8.62 0.56 10.23
C LEU A 251 8.64 0.62 8.72
N PHE A 252 8.22 -0.46 8.11
CA PHE A 252 8.11 -0.61 6.68
C PHE A 252 6.66 -0.96 6.33
N ALA A 253 6.03 -0.21 5.41
CA ALA A 253 4.73 -0.58 4.85
C ALA A 253 4.74 -0.44 3.33
N SER A 254 4.13 -1.41 2.64
CA SER A 254 4.07 -1.41 1.19
C SER A 254 2.76 -2.00 0.68
N SER A 255 2.05 -1.25 -0.15
CA SER A 255 0.92 -1.72 -0.94
C SER A 255 1.14 -1.48 -2.43
N ALA A 256 0.40 -2.19 -3.27
CA ALA A 256 0.44 -1.88 -4.68
C ALA A 256 -0.77 -1.07 -5.14
N SER A 257 -1.94 -1.31 -4.57
CA SER A 257 -3.15 -0.56 -4.95
C SER A 257 -3.88 0.05 -3.76
N GLY A 258 -3.50 -0.30 -2.54
CA GLY A 258 -4.12 0.23 -1.33
C GLY A 258 -3.40 1.45 -0.77
N ASP A 259 -4.12 2.19 0.04
CA ASP A 259 -3.62 3.33 0.78
C ASP A 259 -2.77 2.88 1.98
N ILE A 260 -1.84 3.72 2.39
CA ILE A 260 -1.00 3.46 3.56
C ILE A 260 -1.15 4.62 4.53
N GLN A 261 -1.68 4.33 5.71
CA GLN A 261 -1.84 5.31 6.77
C GLN A 261 -1.11 4.85 8.03
N VAL A 262 -0.19 5.68 8.52
CA VAL A 262 0.53 5.42 9.77
C VAL A 262 0.33 6.61 10.71
N GLU A 263 -0.26 6.34 11.86
CA GLU A 263 -0.62 7.37 12.83
C GLU A 263 0.20 7.28 14.11
N ASN A 264 0.50 8.45 14.68
CA ASN A 264 1.17 8.61 15.97
C ASN A 264 2.52 7.89 16.08
N GLY A 265 3.20 7.67 14.95
CA GLY A 265 4.48 6.98 14.92
C GLY A 265 5.59 7.75 15.66
N SER A 266 6.47 6.99 16.34
CA SER A 266 7.79 7.45 16.76
C SER A 266 8.81 6.46 16.23
N VAL A 267 9.40 6.75 15.06
CA VAL A 267 10.12 5.79 14.24
C VAL A 267 11.49 6.31 13.84
N ASP A 268 12.56 5.54 14.10
CA ASP A 268 13.91 5.92 13.67
C ASP A 268 14.08 5.80 12.14
N THR A 269 13.60 4.70 11.55
CA THR A 269 13.64 4.50 10.10
C THR A 269 12.24 4.13 9.60
N LEU A 270 11.64 5.04 8.85
CA LEU A 270 10.31 4.89 8.25
C LEU A 270 10.44 4.73 6.73
N GLU A 271 9.81 3.70 6.18
CA GLU A 271 9.74 3.51 4.74
C GLU A 271 8.33 3.09 4.32
N LEU A 272 7.62 3.99 3.62
CA LEU A 272 6.27 3.78 3.12
C LEU A 272 6.27 3.83 1.61
N THR A 273 5.65 2.85 0.96
CA THR A 273 5.62 2.78 -0.52
C THR A 273 4.30 2.24 -1.03
N SER A 274 3.58 3.02 -1.84
CA SER A 274 2.45 2.56 -2.64
C SER A 274 2.71 2.74 -4.15
N ILE A 275 1.98 2.02 -4.99
CA ILE A 275 2.00 2.26 -6.43
C ILE A 275 0.82 3.14 -6.84
N SER A 276 -0.40 2.81 -6.39
CA SER A 276 -1.60 3.54 -6.80
C SER A 276 -2.40 4.15 -5.63
N GLY A 277 -1.99 3.91 -4.40
CA GLY A 277 -2.65 4.45 -3.22
C GLY A 277 -1.96 5.68 -2.65
N ASP A 278 -2.69 6.42 -1.84
CA ASP A 278 -2.19 7.53 -1.07
C ASP A 278 -1.34 7.05 0.10
N VAL A 279 -0.38 7.86 0.50
CA VAL A 279 0.51 7.52 1.61
C VAL A 279 0.53 8.66 2.63
N GLU A 280 0.01 8.38 3.81
CA GLU A 280 -0.05 9.34 4.91
C GLU A 280 0.73 8.87 6.14
N PHE A 281 1.51 9.78 6.71
CA PHE A 281 2.21 9.59 7.98
C PHE A 281 1.98 10.75 8.92
N THR A 282 1.66 10.45 10.16
CA THR A 282 1.62 11.43 11.26
C THR A 282 2.49 10.97 12.42
N GLY A 283 3.34 11.85 12.94
CA GLY A 283 4.19 11.55 14.09
C GLY A 283 5.64 11.99 13.93
N SER A 284 6.57 11.26 14.53
CA SER A 284 8.01 11.50 14.43
C SER A 284 8.67 10.41 13.59
N GLY A 285 9.20 10.76 12.44
CA GLY A 285 9.95 9.89 11.55
C GLY A 285 11.37 10.42 11.36
N LYS A 286 12.33 9.97 12.19
CA LYS A 286 13.68 10.52 12.17
C LYS A 286 14.31 10.46 10.77
N ASN A 287 14.32 9.28 10.14
CA ASN A 287 14.73 9.08 8.76
C ASN A 287 13.52 8.52 8.01
N ALA A 288 12.77 9.40 7.33
CA ALA A 288 11.55 9.04 6.64
C ALA A 288 11.74 9.01 5.12
N ARG A 289 11.29 7.93 4.49
CA ARG A 289 11.21 7.78 3.04
C ARG A 289 9.81 7.37 2.65
N ILE A 290 9.14 8.23 1.90
CA ILE A 290 7.76 8.02 1.47
C ILE A 290 7.67 8.11 -0.04
N LYS A 291 7.04 7.12 -0.66
CA LYS A 291 6.93 7.03 -2.13
C LYS A 291 5.54 6.59 -2.55
N SER A 292 5.01 7.25 -3.56
CA SER A 292 3.90 6.75 -4.36
C SER A 292 4.23 6.88 -5.85
N VAL A 293 3.52 6.16 -6.70
CA VAL A 293 3.60 6.38 -8.15
C VAL A 293 2.41 7.23 -8.59
N SER A 294 1.18 6.89 -8.21
CA SER A 294 -0.02 7.60 -8.65
C SER A 294 -0.88 8.17 -7.52
N GLY A 295 -0.44 8.07 -6.28
CA GLY A 295 -1.16 8.63 -5.13
C GLY A 295 -0.47 9.86 -4.54
N ASP A 296 -1.21 10.54 -3.69
CA ASP A 296 -0.72 11.68 -2.95
C ASP A 296 0.17 11.24 -1.77
N VAL A 297 1.10 12.10 -1.41
CA VAL A 297 2.00 11.86 -0.27
C VAL A 297 1.79 12.94 0.77
N ARG A 298 1.47 12.55 1.99
CA ARG A 298 1.30 13.44 3.12
C ARG A 298 2.17 13.04 4.30
N PHE A 299 2.94 13.99 4.81
CA PHE A 299 3.72 13.86 6.03
C PHE A 299 3.41 15.01 6.98
N VAL A 300 3.12 14.69 8.24
CA VAL A 300 2.91 15.69 9.30
C VAL A 300 3.67 15.27 10.54
N GLY A 301 4.63 16.08 10.97
CA GLY A 301 5.35 15.85 12.22
C GLY A 301 6.84 16.17 12.20
N ASP A 302 7.61 15.47 13.01
CA ASP A 302 9.03 15.72 13.22
C ASP A 302 9.89 14.85 12.30
N SER A 303 11.00 15.39 11.76
CA SER A 303 11.97 14.59 10.99
C SER A 303 13.36 15.24 11.03
N GLU A 304 14.42 14.43 10.89
CA GLU A 304 15.80 14.89 10.63
C GLU A 304 16.16 14.71 9.14
N SER A 305 15.63 13.65 8.50
CA SER A 305 15.83 13.40 7.07
C SER A 305 14.54 12.89 6.46
N LEU A 306 13.96 13.67 5.53
CA LEU A 306 12.70 13.33 4.86
C LEU A 306 12.88 13.30 3.36
N GLN A 307 12.57 12.16 2.76
CA GLN A 307 12.51 11.97 1.31
C GLN A 307 11.09 11.60 0.92
N ALA A 308 10.43 12.46 0.15
CA ALA A 308 9.10 12.24 -0.39
C ALA A 308 9.14 12.25 -1.92
N SER A 309 8.53 11.28 -2.56
CA SER A 309 8.49 11.27 -4.02
C SER A 309 7.21 10.65 -4.56
N THR A 310 6.65 11.28 -5.59
CA THR A 310 5.56 10.72 -6.39
C THR A 310 5.83 10.93 -7.88
N VAL A 311 5.16 10.20 -8.73
CA VAL A 311 5.21 10.46 -10.18
C VAL A 311 4.00 11.29 -10.59
N SER A 312 2.80 10.91 -10.11
CA SER A 312 1.55 11.58 -10.45
C SER A 312 0.70 11.69 -9.19
N GLY A 313 0.86 12.76 -8.48
CA GLY A 313 0.17 13.06 -7.23
C GLY A 313 0.80 14.26 -6.55
N ASP A 314 0.07 14.85 -5.64
CA ASP A 314 0.55 15.98 -4.87
C ASP A 314 1.35 15.54 -3.64
N THR A 315 2.30 16.35 -3.22
CA THR A 315 3.08 16.09 -2.02
C THR A 315 2.89 17.21 -1.02
N ALA A 316 2.40 16.89 0.17
CA ALA A 316 2.19 17.83 1.26
C ALA A 316 3.03 17.44 2.48
N LEU A 317 4.04 18.24 2.78
CA LEU A 317 4.95 18.02 3.91
C LEU A 317 4.77 19.15 4.92
N GLN A 318 4.33 18.82 6.10
CA GLN A 318 4.27 19.74 7.24
C GLN A 318 5.24 19.25 8.30
N ILE A 319 6.29 20.02 8.53
CA ILE A 319 7.32 19.70 9.51
C ILE A 319 7.05 20.53 10.78
N ASP A 320 6.76 19.83 11.87
CA ASP A 320 6.47 20.48 13.14
C ASP A 320 7.74 20.81 13.91
N ARG A 321 8.78 19.96 13.80
CA ARG A 321 10.10 20.19 14.39
C ARG A 321 11.21 19.63 13.49
N MET A 322 12.24 20.46 13.28
CA MET A 322 13.49 20.10 12.64
C MET A 322 14.55 21.12 13.06
N ASP A 323 15.51 20.72 13.86
CA ASP A 323 16.60 21.60 14.30
C ASP A 323 17.71 21.67 13.25
N GLU A 324 18.07 20.53 12.67
CA GLU A 324 18.98 20.36 11.54
C GLU A 324 18.53 19.19 10.68
N GLY A 325 18.76 19.24 9.39
CA GLY A 325 18.41 18.10 8.53
C GLY A 325 18.23 18.42 7.05
N GLU A 326 17.66 17.44 6.35
CA GLU A 326 17.46 17.50 4.91
C GLU A 326 16.04 17.05 4.50
N ILE A 327 15.43 17.82 3.63
CA ILE A 327 14.14 17.49 3.01
C ILE A 327 14.32 17.41 1.50
N SER A 328 13.94 16.31 0.91
CA SER A 328 13.96 16.09 -0.53
C SER A 328 12.56 15.71 -1.02
N ALA A 329 11.90 16.60 -1.74
CA ALA A 329 10.59 16.38 -2.31
C ALA A 329 10.66 16.39 -3.85
N HIS A 330 10.16 15.32 -4.47
CA HIS A 330 10.17 15.17 -5.93
C HIS A 330 8.80 14.74 -6.44
N SER A 331 8.30 15.41 -7.48
CA SER A 331 7.17 14.95 -8.28
C SER A 331 7.50 15.03 -9.77
N THR A 332 6.84 14.25 -10.59
CA THR A 332 6.88 14.47 -12.04
C THR A 332 5.68 15.30 -12.47
N SER A 333 4.49 14.94 -12.03
CA SER A 333 3.25 15.61 -12.37
C SER A 333 2.41 15.78 -11.11
N GLY A 334 2.63 16.84 -10.38
CA GLY A 334 1.94 17.17 -9.13
C GLY A 334 2.63 18.31 -8.41
N SER A 335 1.88 18.96 -7.54
CA SER A 335 2.36 20.10 -6.78
C SER A 335 3.07 19.68 -5.50
N LEU A 336 4.04 20.45 -5.09
CA LEU A 336 4.78 20.25 -3.85
C LEU A 336 4.45 21.38 -2.87
N ARG A 337 3.93 21.03 -1.70
CA ARG A 337 3.68 21.96 -0.62
C ARG A 337 4.50 21.59 0.60
N ILE A 338 5.42 22.46 1.01
CA ILE A 338 6.31 22.21 2.15
C ILE A 338 6.17 23.33 3.14
N ILE A 339 5.82 23.01 4.38
CA ILE A 339 5.71 23.95 5.50
C ILE A 339 6.74 23.55 6.54
N LEU A 340 7.64 24.45 6.86
CA LEU A 340 8.71 24.27 7.84
C LEU A 340 8.35 24.86 9.20
N PRO A 341 8.98 24.40 10.28
CA PRO A 341 8.75 24.97 11.62
C PRO A 341 9.28 26.40 11.76
N SER A 342 10.31 26.77 11.01
CA SER A 342 10.93 28.08 11.00
C SER A 342 11.50 28.43 9.64
N ALA A 343 11.54 29.71 9.32
CA ALA A 343 12.20 30.24 8.12
C ALA A 343 13.70 30.49 8.30
N GLU A 344 14.20 30.47 9.53
CA GLU A 344 15.61 30.80 9.82
C GLU A 344 16.54 29.58 9.56
N GLY A 345 17.70 29.83 8.98
CA GLY A 345 18.72 28.82 8.75
C GLY A 345 18.40 27.79 7.67
N VAL A 346 17.46 28.12 6.77
CA VAL A 346 17.03 27.22 5.68
C VAL A 346 17.70 27.60 4.37
N LEU A 347 18.28 26.63 3.69
CA LEU A 347 18.70 26.73 2.29
C LEU A 347 17.70 25.93 1.43
N ALA A 348 16.99 26.61 0.55
CA ALA A 348 16.01 25.99 -0.33
C ALA A 348 16.43 26.03 -1.79
N GLU A 349 16.41 24.88 -2.45
CA GLU A 349 16.57 24.73 -3.89
C GLU A 349 15.25 24.22 -4.49
N CYS A 350 14.52 25.12 -5.17
CA CYS A 350 13.26 24.82 -5.83
C CYS A 350 13.43 24.86 -7.33
N SER A 351 12.90 23.85 -8.06
CA SER A 351 12.93 23.79 -9.51
C SER A 351 11.65 23.18 -10.06
N SER A 352 10.99 23.91 -10.97
CA SER A 352 9.88 23.41 -11.80
C SER A 352 10.16 23.71 -13.24
N VAL A 353 9.82 22.77 -14.15
CA VAL A 353 9.92 23.00 -15.60
C VAL A 353 8.69 23.72 -16.11
N SER A 354 7.50 23.36 -15.57
CA SER A 354 6.23 23.96 -15.98
C SER A 354 5.33 24.10 -14.74
N GLY A 355 5.43 25.21 -14.06
CA GLY A 355 4.67 25.53 -12.86
C GLY A 355 5.24 26.74 -12.15
N ALA A 356 4.46 27.33 -11.24
CA ALA A 356 4.85 28.44 -10.42
C ALA A 356 5.72 27.98 -9.24
N ILE A 357 6.68 28.80 -8.84
CA ILE A 357 7.44 28.58 -7.60
C ILE A 357 7.17 29.76 -6.69
N GLU A 358 6.55 29.49 -5.54
CA GLU A 358 6.31 30.45 -4.47
C GLU A 358 7.14 30.04 -3.26
N ASN A 359 8.20 30.79 -3.00
CA ASN A 359 9.09 30.57 -1.87
C ASN A 359 9.01 31.79 -0.95
N GLU A 360 8.41 31.60 0.22
CA GLU A 360 8.26 32.65 1.24
C GLU A 360 9.43 32.69 2.23
N LEU A 361 10.42 31.81 2.07
CA LEU A 361 11.57 31.78 2.97
C LEU A 361 12.60 32.83 2.58
N PRO A 362 13.27 33.47 3.56
CA PRO A 362 14.33 34.38 3.28
C PRO A 362 15.56 33.69 2.65
N ASP A 363 16.23 34.37 1.75
CA ASP A 363 17.50 33.89 1.23
C ASP A 363 18.55 33.80 2.35
N SER A 364 18.74 32.60 2.89
CA SER A 364 19.75 32.36 3.92
C SER A 364 21.03 31.87 3.28
N LEU A 365 22.12 32.62 3.44
CA LEU A 365 23.36 32.36 2.70
C LEU A 365 24.53 31.87 3.54
N THR A 366 24.41 31.79 4.85
CA THR A 366 25.51 31.42 5.73
C THR A 366 25.11 30.29 6.66
N ASP A 367 25.75 29.13 6.48
CA ASP A 367 25.69 27.93 7.33
C ASP A 367 24.28 27.40 7.59
N PRO A 368 23.59 26.88 6.54
CA PRO A 368 22.24 26.40 6.69
C PRO A 368 22.19 25.15 7.56
N LEU A 369 21.28 25.14 8.53
CA LEU A 369 20.98 23.99 9.37
C LEU A 369 20.02 23.03 8.66
N ILE A 370 19.07 23.57 7.88
CA ILE A 370 18.08 22.79 7.13
C ILE A 370 18.32 22.99 5.63
N ARG A 371 18.34 21.89 4.88
CA ARG A 371 18.42 21.90 3.42
C ARG A 371 17.11 21.36 2.83
N VAL A 372 16.51 22.11 1.92
CA VAL A 372 15.29 21.70 1.21
C VAL A 372 15.56 21.64 -0.28
N SER A 373 15.32 20.50 -0.88
CA SER A 373 15.33 20.31 -2.33
C SER A 373 13.92 19.93 -2.80
N ALA A 374 13.23 20.83 -3.50
CA ALA A 374 11.90 20.62 -4.04
C ALA A 374 11.94 20.69 -5.58
N LYS A 375 11.61 19.58 -6.24
CA LYS A 375 11.70 19.48 -7.72
C LYS A 375 10.45 18.86 -8.30
N THR A 376 9.87 19.52 -9.30
CA THR A 376 8.79 18.95 -10.12
C THR A 376 9.04 19.21 -11.59
N VAL A 377 8.44 18.42 -12.47
CA VAL A 377 8.47 18.71 -13.91
C VAL A 377 7.22 19.51 -14.28
N SER A 378 6.04 19.09 -13.82
CA SER A 378 4.78 19.78 -14.10
C SER A 378 3.97 19.90 -12.83
N GLY A 379 3.99 21.05 -12.23
CA GLY A 379 3.28 21.35 -10.98
C GLY A 379 3.89 22.55 -10.27
N ASP A 380 3.15 23.10 -9.34
CA ASP A 380 3.56 24.25 -8.55
C ASP A 380 4.36 23.82 -7.32
N ILE A 381 5.25 24.68 -6.87
CA ILE A 381 6.01 24.49 -5.63
C ILE A 381 5.66 25.63 -4.68
N TYR A 382 5.14 25.31 -3.52
CA TYR A 382 4.96 26.23 -2.41
C TYR A 382 5.88 25.84 -1.25
N LEU A 383 6.69 26.77 -0.79
CA LEU A 383 7.56 26.60 0.36
C LEU A 383 7.35 27.75 1.34
N GLY A 384 6.90 27.43 2.54
CA GLY A 384 6.61 28.39 3.61
C GLY A 384 7.08 27.90 4.97
N ALA A 385 6.88 28.73 5.98
CA ALA A 385 7.14 28.39 7.38
C ALA A 385 5.95 28.77 8.26
N ASN A 386 5.80 28.04 9.37
CA ASN A 386 4.87 28.42 10.43
C ASN A 386 5.35 29.72 11.06
N THR A 387 4.49 30.74 11.08
CA THR A 387 4.77 32.06 11.70
C THR A 387 4.46 32.06 13.18
#